data_dd3c6f82dc048c3586a289c417197291
#
_entry.id   dd3c6f82dc048c3586a289c417197291
#
_cell.length_a   1.000
_cell.length_b   1.000
_cell.length_c   1.000
_cell.angle_alpha   90.00
_cell.angle_beta   90.00
_cell.angle_gamma   90.00
#
_symmetry.space_group_name_H-M   'P 1'
#
loop_
_entity.id
_entity.type
_entity.pdbx_description
1 polymer ?
#
loop_
_entity_poly.entity_id
_entity_poly.type
_entity_poly.pdbx_seq_one_letter_code
_entity_poly.pdbx_strand_id
1 'polypeptide(L)' 'MNDYRLYFMSADDHVLRAQDIECADDAAALEAARILDHAAVIEIWCGKRLVGRVTAG' A
#
# COMPACT_ATOMS: atom_id res chain seq x y z
N MET A 1 -5.95 -12.35 -10.91
CA MET A 1 -5.42 -11.16 -10.23
C MET A 1 -5.61 -11.29 -8.73
N ASN A 2 -4.77 -10.65 -7.97
CA ASN A 2 -4.83 -10.71 -6.51
C ASN A 2 -5.40 -9.40 -5.96
N ASP A 3 -6.08 -9.52 -4.83
CA ASP A 3 -6.62 -8.35 -4.13
C ASP A 3 -5.62 -7.86 -3.11
N TYR A 4 -5.34 -6.57 -3.15
CA TYR A 4 -4.43 -5.94 -2.19
C TYR A 4 -5.14 -4.81 -1.48
N ARG A 5 -4.75 -4.57 -0.24
CA ARG A 5 -5.23 -3.43 0.53
C ARG A 5 -4.06 -2.51 0.85
N LEU A 6 -4.23 -1.25 0.52
CA LEU A 6 -3.25 -0.21 0.82
C LEU A 6 -3.74 0.59 2.02
N TYR A 7 -2.88 0.71 3.03
CA TYR A 7 -3.15 1.56 4.18
C TYR A 7 -2.27 2.81 4.05
N PHE A 8 -2.91 3.95 3.94
CA PHE A 8 -2.23 5.24 3.83
C PHE A 8 -2.06 5.78 5.23
N MET A 9 -0.81 5.94 5.66
CA MET A 9 -0.47 6.22 7.03
C MET A 9 0.29 7.53 7.15
N SER A 10 0.08 8.21 8.29
CA SER A 10 0.86 9.40 8.64
C SER A 10 2.25 9.00 9.14
N ALA A 11 3.13 10.01 9.33
CA ALA A 11 4.49 9.77 9.79
C ALA A 11 4.54 9.16 11.18
N ASP A 12 3.49 9.33 11.99
CA ASP A 12 3.39 8.77 13.33
C ASP A 12 2.57 7.47 13.38
N ASP A 13 2.48 6.78 12.22
CA ASP A 13 1.85 5.46 12.08
C ASP A 13 0.34 5.43 12.32
N HIS A 14 -0.35 6.55 12.16
CA HIS A 14 -1.80 6.56 12.18
C HIS A 14 -2.35 6.27 10.79
N VAL A 15 -3.31 5.34 10.70
CA VAL A 15 -3.96 5.04 9.44
C VAL A 15 -4.91 6.18 9.08
N LEU A 16 -4.66 6.81 7.94
CA LEU A 16 -5.48 7.92 7.45
C LEU A 16 -6.64 7.41 6.60
N ARG A 17 -6.38 6.41 5.76
CA ARG A 17 -7.42 5.79 4.95
C ARG A 17 -6.91 4.47 4.39
N ALA A 18 -7.81 3.68 3.81
CA ALA A 18 -7.48 2.43 3.15
C ALA A 18 -8.10 2.40 1.77
N GLN A 19 -7.47 1.68 0.85
CA GLN A 19 -7.96 1.52 -0.51
C GLN A 19 -7.66 0.10 -0.98
N ASP A 20 -8.64 -0.52 -1.64
CA ASP A 20 -8.47 -1.85 -2.22
C ASP A 20 -8.07 -1.69 -3.68
N ILE A 21 -7.11 -2.51 -4.12
CA ILE A 21 -6.71 -2.57 -5.53
C ILE A 21 -6.54 -4.01 -5.96
N GLU A 22 -6.62 -4.24 -7.26
CA GLU A 22 -6.32 -5.54 -7.86
C GLU A 22 -5.06 -5.43 -8.70
N CYS A 23 -4.13 -6.35 -8.52
CA CYS A 23 -2.89 -6.37 -9.27
C CYS A 23 -2.50 -7.81 -9.60
N ALA A 24 -1.67 -7.97 -10.62
CA ALA A 24 -1.25 -9.29 -11.09
C ALA A 24 -0.33 -9.98 -10.08
N ASP A 25 0.54 -9.21 -9.41
CA ASP A 25 1.49 -9.75 -8.44
C ASP A 25 1.93 -8.66 -7.45
N ASP A 26 2.78 -9.06 -6.51
CA ASP A 26 3.26 -8.15 -5.47
C ASP A 26 4.04 -6.96 -6.04
N ALA A 27 4.85 -7.20 -7.06
CA ALA A 27 5.64 -6.15 -7.69
C ALA A 27 4.74 -5.08 -8.31
N ALA A 28 3.66 -5.51 -8.96
CA ALA A 28 2.68 -4.59 -9.53
C ALA A 28 1.97 -3.78 -8.46
N ALA A 29 1.66 -4.41 -7.32
CA ALA A 29 1.03 -3.71 -6.21
C ALA A 29 1.95 -2.66 -5.59
N LEU A 30 3.22 -2.97 -5.43
CA LEU A 30 4.22 -2.02 -4.92
C LEU A 30 4.37 -0.83 -5.87
N GLU A 31 4.41 -1.09 -7.17
CA GLU A 31 4.52 -0.03 -8.17
C GLU A 31 3.28 0.88 -8.16
N ALA A 32 2.09 0.29 -8.04
CA ALA A 32 0.86 1.05 -7.95
C ALA A 32 0.87 1.96 -6.72
N ALA A 33 1.38 1.46 -5.59
CA ALA A 33 1.47 2.24 -4.36
C ALA A 33 2.41 3.44 -4.52
N ARG A 34 3.50 3.27 -5.25
CA ARG A 34 4.44 4.37 -5.51
C ARG A 34 3.80 5.50 -6.32
N ILE A 35 2.95 5.12 -7.28
CA ILE A 35 2.26 6.09 -8.14
C ILE A 35 1.21 6.84 -7.34
N LEU A 36 0.59 6.20 -6.35
CA LEU A 36 -0.46 6.79 -5.53
C LEU A 36 0.06 7.66 -4.39
N ASP A 37 1.31 8.01 -4.41
CA ASP A 37 2.02 8.69 -3.34
C ASP A 37 1.34 9.98 -2.84
N HIS A 38 0.69 9.90 -1.70
CA HIS A 38 0.08 11.07 -1.03
C HIS A 38 0.09 10.93 0.49
N ALA A 39 0.84 9.98 1.01
CA ALA A 39 0.95 9.76 2.44
C ALA A 39 2.41 9.56 2.80
N ALA A 40 2.75 9.72 4.07
CA ALA A 40 4.12 9.49 4.53
C ALA A 40 4.53 8.05 4.34
N VAL A 41 3.60 7.12 4.55
CA VAL A 41 3.83 5.68 4.43
C VAL A 41 2.60 5.02 3.81
N ILE A 42 2.83 4.06 2.93
CA ILE A 42 1.76 3.19 2.42
C ILE A 42 2.17 1.76 2.72
N GLU A 43 1.34 1.04 3.47
CA GLU A 43 1.52 -0.39 3.69
C GLU A 43 0.65 -1.15 2.71
N ILE A 44 1.21 -2.18 2.08
CA ILE A 44 0.50 -2.99 1.11
C ILE A 44 0.30 -4.39 1.71
N TRP A 45 -0.94 -4.84 1.77
CA TRP A 45 -1.31 -6.13 2.32
C TRP A 45 -2.04 -6.97 1.28
N CYS A 46 -1.76 -8.27 1.29
CA CYS A 46 -2.51 -9.26 0.54
C CYS A 46 -3.10 -10.24 1.56
N GLY A 47 -4.38 -10.05 1.90
CA GLY A 47 -5.00 -10.79 2.99
C GLY A 47 -4.29 -10.50 4.31
N LYS A 48 -3.73 -11.54 4.92
CA LYS A 48 -3.00 -11.41 6.20
C LYS A 48 -1.51 -11.23 6.03
N ARG A 49 -1.02 -11.16 4.78
CA ARG A 49 0.41 -11.09 4.49
C ARG A 49 0.80 -9.66 4.13
N LEU A 50 1.78 -9.13 4.84
CA LEU A 50 2.35 -7.83 4.50
C LEU A 50 3.24 -7.99 3.26
N VAL A 51 2.88 -7.33 2.18
CA VAL A 51 3.65 -7.35 0.94
C VAL A 51 4.87 -6.42 1.05
N GLY A 52 4.67 -5.23 1.57
CA GLY A 52 5.74 -4.26 1.72
C GLY A 52 5.24 -2.91 2.19
N ARG A 53 6.17 -1.98 2.29
CA ARG A 53 5.89 -0.59 2.67
C ARG A 53 6.56 0.33 1.67
N VAL A 54 5.87 1.40 1.31
CA VAL A 54 6.42 2.46 0.46
C VAL A 54 6.44 3.73 1.30
N THR A 55 7.60 4.35 1.42
CA THR A 55 7.75 5.60 2.15
C THR A 55 7.92 6.75 1.18
N ALA A 56 7.28 7.87 1.48
CA ALA A 56 7.44 9.08 0.69
C ALA A 56 8.82 9.67 0.96
N GLY A 57 9.48 10.03 -0.06
CA GLY A 57 10.75 10.65 0.14
C GLY A 57 11.85 10.66 -0.39
#